data_2d93c2d0484297efaf0ed772adf511a8
#
_entry.id   2d93c2d0484297efaf0ed772adf511a8
#
_cell.length_a   1.000
_cell.length_b   1.000
_cell.length_c   1.000
_cell.angle_alpha   90.00
_cell.angle_beta   90.00
_cell.angle_gamma   90.00
#
_symmetry.space_group_name_H-M   'P 1'
#
loop_
_entity.id
_entity.type
_entity.pdbx_description
1 polymer ?
#
loop_
_entity_poly.entity_id
_entity_poly.type
_entity_poly.pdbx_seq_one_letter_code
_entity_poly.pdbx_strand_id
1 'polypeptide(L)'
;MIQDTLVIDIETKNTFLEVGKDNFEALKVSLIGLYSYKQDKFFSFGENEIAAAAEFLKKAGLLIGFSISRFDLPVLKYHFGRLAGWEDFDPFLIPRVDILDEIEFSLGRRVGLNILAKTNLGFGKSGKSLEAPDLYRKGKLEELKNYCLNDVKITKDLYELAKKQGYLMIPQKDIDEPIKLEMDILSYPQTIIA
;
A
#
# COMPACT_ATOMS: atom_id res chain seq x y z
N MET A 1 18.89 -10.45 -13.02
CA MET A 1 17.62 -9.90 -13.60
C MET A 1 17.31 -8.64 -12.84
N ILE A 2 16.92 -7.56 -13.53
CA ILE A 2 16.50 -6.31 -12.89
C ILE A 2 15.19 -6.59 -12.15
N GLN A 3 15.19 -6.42 -10.83
CA GLN A 3 14.02 -6.57 -9.99
C GLN A 3 13.06 -5.40 -10.22
N ASP A 4 11.75 -5.62 -10.00
CA ASP A 4 10.74 -4.58 -10.16
C ASP A 4 10.59 -3.75 -8.88
N THR A 5 10.18 -2.52 -8.99
CA THR A 5 9.65 -1.73 -7.89
C THR A 5 8.13 -1.74 -8.00
N LEU A 6 7.47 -2.14 -6.92
CA LEU A 6 6.01 -2.24 -6.89
C LEU A 6 5.43 -1.29 -5.84
N VAL A 7 4.36 -0.58 -6.20
CA VAL A 7 3.49 0.07 -5.22
C VAL A 7 2.31 -0.85 -4.98
N ILE A 8 1.97 -1.11 -3.72
CA ILE A 8 0.95 -2.11 -3.35
C ILE A 8 -0.05 -1.54 -2.34
N ASP A 9 -1.29 -2.01 -2.44
CA ASP A 9 -2.38 -1.81 -1.49
C ASP A 9 -3.32 -3.01 -1.56
N ILE A 10 -3.93 -3.41 -0.44
CA ILE A 10 -4.90 -4.49 -0.41
C ILE A 10 -6.21 -4.07 0.23
N GLU A 11 -7.28 -4.73 -0.19
CA GLU A 11 -8.58 -4.64 0.43
C GLU A 11 -9.04 -6.00 0.97
N THR A 12 -9.81 -5.96 2.04
CA THR A 12 -10.32 -7.17 2.69
C THR A 12 -11.85 -7.22 2.68
N LYS A 13 -12.41 -8.43 2.76
CA LYS A 13 -13.87 -8.69 2.81
C LYS A 13 -14.48 -8.37 4.17
N ASN A 14 -13.64 -8.33 5.19
CA ASN A 14 -14.00 -8.18 6.60
C ASN A 14 -12.99 -7.28 7.32
N THR A 15 -13.32 -6.88 8.53
CA THR A 15 -12.54 -5.92 9.32
C THR A 15 -12.04 -6.55 10.62
N PHE A 16 -11.06 -5.92 11.27
CA PHE A 16 -10.64 -6.31 12.62
C PHE A 16 -11.76 -6.22 13.67
N LEU A 17 -12.77 -5.38 13.46
CA LEU A 17 -13.94 -5.33 14.33
C LEU A 17 -14.77 -6.63 14.28
N GLU A 18 -14.75 -7.30 13.12
CA GLU A 18 -15.50 -8.55 12.91
C GLU A 18 -14.71 -9.79 13.34
N VAL A 19 -13.38 -9.76 13.19
CA VAL A 19 -12.55 -10.96 13.41
C VAL A 19 -11.68 -10.91 14.66
N GLY A 20 -11.62 -9.77 15.33
CA GLY A 20 -10.76 -9.53 16.48
C GLY A 20 -9.47 -8.79 16.10
N LYS A 21 -9.00 -7.98 17.04
CA LYS A 21 -7.79 -7.17 16.87
C LYS A 21 -6.59 -8.06 16.57
N ASP A 22 -5.78 -7.64 15.59
CA ASP A 22 -4.54 -8.29 15.16
C ASP A 22 -4.72 -9.75 14.65
N ASN A 23 -5.96 -10.16 14.37
CA ASN A 23 -6.27 -11.47 13.79
C ASN A 23 -6.14 -11.44 12.26
N PHE A 24 -4.90 -11.30 11.78
CA PHE A 24 -4.59 -11.21 10.35
C PHE A 24 -5.00 -12.47 9.58
N GLU A 25 -4.96 -13.64 10.21
CA GLU A 25 -5.33 -14.93 9.60
C GLU A 25 -6.81 -15.00 9.21
N ALA A 26 -7.66 -14.31 9.95
CA ALA A 26 -9.10 -14.28 9.70
C ALA A 26 -9.51 -13.17 8.71
N LEU A 27 -8.61 -12.26 8.37
CA LEU A 27 -8.84 -11.28 7.31
C LEU A 27 -8.76 -11.96 5.95
N LYS A 28 -9.79 -11.78 5.13
CA LYS A 28 -9.90 -12.39 3.81
C LYS A 28 -9.67 -11.33 2.75
N VAL A 29 -8.63 -11.48 1.95
CA VAL A 29 -8.36 -10.59 0.83
C VAL A 29 -9.53 -10.59 -0.14
N SER A 30 -10.00 -9.41 -0.52
CA SER A 30 -10.97 -9.20 -1.59
C SER A 30 -10.32 -8.72 -2.87
N LEU A 31 -9.29 -7.88 -2.74
CA LEU A 31 -8.56 -7.33 -3.87
C LEU A 31 -7.10 -7.01 -3.47
N ILE A 32 -6.19 -7.18 -4.40
CA ILE A 32 -4.82 -6.69 -4.34
C ILE A 32 -4.64 -5.74 -5.51
N GLY A 33 -4.30 -4.49 -5.23
CA GLY A 33 -3.91 -3.49 -6.22
C GLY A 33 -2.40 -3.32 -6.24
N LEU A 34 -1.81 -3.20 -7.41
CA LEU A 34 -0.40 -2.85 -7.52
C LEU A 34 -0.09 -2.03 -8.77
N TYR A 35 0.99 -1.26 -8.70
CA TYR A 35 1.62 -0.62 -9.85
C TYR A 35 3.04 -1.15 -10.00
N SER A 36 3.41 -1.53 -11.22
CA SER A 36 4.75 -1.98 -11.57
C SER A 36 5.49 -0.87 -12.30
N TYR A 37 6.60 -0.41 -11.75
CA TYR A 37 7.46 0.57 -12.41
C TYR A 37 8.12 0.01 -13.67
N LYS A 38 8.48 -1.27 -13.66
CA LYS A 38 9.10 -1.93 -14.81
C LYS A 38 8.16 -2.02 -16.01
N GLN A 39 6.85 -2.21 -15.76
CA GLN A 39 5.85 -2.34 -16.81
C GLN A 39 5.07 -1.05 -17.06
N ASP A 40 5.26 -0.03 -16.20
CA ASP A 40 4.52 1.24 -16.19
C ASP A 40 3.00 1.02 -16.27
N LYS A 41 2.51 0.11 -15.39
CA LYS A 41 1.13 -0.35 -15.46
C LYS A 41 0.54 -0.68 -14.09
N PHE A 42 -0.75 -0.38 -13.94
CA PHE A 42 -1.56 -0.82 -12.81
C PHE A 42 -2.13 -2.22 -13.07
N PHE A 43 -2.18 -3.03 -12.01
CA PHE A 43 -2.77 -4.35 -11.99
C PHE A 43 -3.70 -4.46 -10.79
N SER A 44 -4.71 -5.32 -10.92
CA SER A 44 -5.57 -5.68 -9.81
C SER A 44 -5.83 -7.20 -9.86
N PHE A 45 -5.83 -7.82 -8.70
CA PHE A 45 -6.03 -9.25 -8.54
C PHE A 45 -7.14 -9.49 -7.53
N GLY A 46 -8.18 -10.17 -7.95
CA GLY A 46 -9.27 -10.60 -7.07
C GLY A 46 -8.86 -11.77 -6.17
N GLU A 47 -9.77 -12.17 -5.30
CA GLU A 47 -9.56 -13.26 -4.34
C GLU A 47 -9.10 -14.60 -4.95
N ASN A 48 -9.46 -14.89 -6.19
CA ASN A 48 -9.08 -16.10 -6.90
C ASN A 48 -7.74 -15.97 -7.64
N GLU A 49 -7.12 -14.80 -7.61
CA GLU A 49 -5.90 -14.46 -8.35
C GLU A 49 -4.71 -14.18 -7.42
N ILE A 50 -4.81 -14.53 -6.12
CA ILE A 50 -3.77 -14.26 -5.11
C ILE A 50 -2.40 -14.86 -5.53
N ALA A 51 -2.40 -16.03 -6.16
CA ALA A 51 -1.17 -16.66 -6.67
C ALA A 51 -0.51 -15.81 -7.78
N ALA A 52 -1.29 -15.18 -8.64
CA ALA A 52 -0.76 -14.29 -9.67
C ALA A 52 -0.15 -13.02 -9.06
N ALA A 53 -0.77 -12.46 -8.02
CA ALA A 53 -0.19 -11.33 -7.28
C ALA A 53 1.12 -11.74 -6.59
N ALA A 54 1.20 -12.93 -5.99
CA ALA A 54 2.40 -13.45 -5.35
C ALA A 54 3.58 -13.52 -6.34
N GLU A 55 3.34 -13.90 -7.60
CA GLU A 55 4.37 -13.94 -8.65
C GLU A 55 4.94 -12.54 -8.98
N PHE A 56 4.17 -11.47 -8.82
CA PHE A 56 4.70 -10.11 -8.93
C PHE A 56 5.60 -9.78 -7.73
N LEU A 57 5.14 -10.06 -6.49
CA LEU A 57 5.91 -9.77 -5.30
C LEU A 57 7.23 -10.54 -5.27
N LYS A 58 7.25 -11.80 -5.72
CA LYS A 58 8.48 -12.62 -5.79
C LYS A 58 9.56 -12.00 -6.68
N LYS A 59 9.18 -11.17 -7.64
CA LYS A 59 10.10 -10.50 -8.59
C LYS A 59 10.41 -9.07 -8.15
N ALA A 60 9.83 -8.61 -7.04
CA ALA A 60 10.05 -7.26 -6.53
C ALA A 60 11.41 -7.13 -5.85
N GLY A 61 12.09 -6.03 -6.12
CA GLY A 61 13.29 -5.59 -5.39
C GLY A 61 12.98 -4.51 -4.36
N LEU A 62 11.83 -3.84 -4.53
CA LEU A 62 11.34 -2.82 -3.62
C LEU A 62 9.82 -2.81 -3.60
N LEU A 63 9.24 -2.80 -2.41
CA LEU A 63 7.82 -2.50 -2.20
C LEU A 63 7.64 -1.09 -1.69
N ILE A 64 6.63 -0.41 -2.17
CA ILE A 64 6.21 0.92 -1.72
C ILE A 64 4.76 0.81 -1.27
N GLY A 65 4.43 1.40 -0.13
CA GLY A 65 3.06 1.42 0.32
C GLY A 65 2.79 2.42 1.43
N PHE A 66 1.57 2.38 1.93
CA PHE A 66 1.11 3.22 3.03
C PHE A 66 0.53 2.35 4.14
N SER A 67 1.26 2.16 5.23
CA SER A 67 0.91 1.23 6.33
C SER A 67 1.01 -0.26 5.96
N ILE A 68 1.76 -0.59 4.91
CA ILE A 68 1.87 -1.97 4.41
C ILE A 68 2.54 -2.91 5.40
N SER A 69 3.50 -2.41 6.20
CA SER A 69 4.22 -3.21 7.20
C SER A 69 3.29 -3.73 8.29
N ARG A 70 2.20 -3.00 8.58
CA ARG A 70 1.29 -3.31 9.70
C ARG A 70 -0.02 -3.93 9.28
N PHE A 71 -0.37 -3.89 8.01
CA PHE A 71 -1.64 -4.42 7.53
C PHE A 71 -1.46 -5.35 6.33
N ASP A 72 -1.01 -4.82 5.20
CA ASP A 72 -0.98 -5.56 3.93
C ASP A 72 -0.04 -6.77 4.00
N LEU A 73 1.20 -6.58 4.43
CA LEU A 73 2.18 -7.66 4.45
C LEU A 73 1.85 -8.78 5.44
N PRO A 74 1.37 -8.52 6.68
CA PRO A 74 0.88 -9.58 7.55
C PRO A 74 -0.24 -10.41 6.95
N VAL A 75 -1.24 -9.75 6.31
CA VAL A 75 -2.36 -10.44 5.64
C VAL A 75 -1.84 -11.26 4.47
N LEU A 76 -1.02 -10.66 3.59
CA LEU A 76 -0.48 -11.35 2.41
C LEU A 76 0.43 -12.51 2.78
N LYS A 77 1.28 -12.38 3.80
CA LYS A 77 2.12 -13.46 4.29
C LYS A 77 1.29 -14.70 4.64
N TYR A 78 0.19 -14.51 5.35
CA TYR A 78 -0.70 -15.58 5.70
C TYR A 78 -1.35 -16.23 4.46
N HIS A 79 -1.86 -15.42 3.53
CA HIS A 79 -2.50 -15.92 2.33
C HIS A 79 -1.52 -16.61 1.37
N PHE A 80 -0.33 -16.06 1.18
CA PHE A 80 0.70 -16.65 0.31
C PHE A 80 1.22 -17.95 0.89
N GLY A 81 1.48 -18.04 2.18
CA GLY A 81 1.94 -19.27 2.84
C GLY A 81 0.96 -20.46 2.74
N ARG A 82 -0.28 -20.21 2.27
CA ARG A 82 -1.28 -21.26 2.02
C ARG A 82 -1.34 -21.71 0.56
N LEU A 83 -0.60 -21.06 -0.32
CA LEU A 83 -0.47 -21.46 -1.71
C LEU A 83 0.55 -22.59 -1.82
N ALA A 84 0.23 -23.64 -2.56
CA ALA A 84 1.13 -24.76 -2.75
C ALA A 84 2.46 -24.31 -3.39
N GLY A 85 3.57 -24.59 -2.73
CA GLY A 85 4.91 -24.20 -3.16
C GLY A 85 5.32 -22.77 -2.79
N TRP A 86 4.57 -22.12 -1.89
CA TRP A 86 4.83 -20.76 -1.40
C TRP A 86 4.99 -20.70 0.13
N GLU A 87 5.07 -21.83 0.80
CA GLU A 87 5.07 -21.96 2.25
C GLU A 87 6.21 -21.16 2.90
N ASP A 88 7.36 -21.07 2.22
CA ASP A 88 8.55 -20.35 2.68
C ASP A 88 8.67 -18.92 2.15
N PHE A 89 7.68 -18.43 1.38
CA PHE A 89 7.72 -17.07 0.84
C PHE A 89 7.34 -16.05 1.92
N ASP A 90 8.30 -15.24 2.31
CA ASP A 90 8.07 -14.15 3.26
C ASP A 90 8.15 -12.78 2.57
N PRO A 91 7.01 -12.08 2.37
CA PRO A 91 7.01 -10.76 1.75
C PRO A 91 7.74 -9.69 2.58
N PHE A 92 7.98 -9.94 3.88
CA PHE A 92 8.76 -9.06 4.74
C PHE A 92 10.26 -9.04 4.40
N LEU A 93 10.77 -10.02 3.66
CA LEU A 93 12.16 -10.04 3.21
C LEU A 93 12.41 -9.11 2.02
N ILE A 94 11.37 -8.60 1.38
CA ILE A 94 11.50 -7.62 0.31
C ILE A 94 11.76 -6.24 0.93
N PRO A 95 12.81 -5.51 0.49
CA PRO A 95 13.02 -4.12 0.88
C PRO A 95 11.75 -3.30 0.64
N ARG A 96 11.46 -2.35 1.55
CA ARG A 96 10.24 -1.57 1.42
C ARG A 96 10.36 -0.15 1.91
N VAL A 97 9.57 0.72 1.33
CA VAL A 97 9.27 2.07 1.80
C VAL A 97 7.82 2.08 2.25
N ASP A 98 7.58 2.20 3.54
CA ASP A 98 6.25 2.43 4.11
C ASP A 98 6.14 3.89 4.52
N ILE A 99 5.41 4.67 3.72
CA ILE A 99 5.33 6.13 3.91
C ILE A 99 4.77 6.48 5.30
N LEU A 100 3.82 5.69 5.81
CA LEU A 100 3.26 5.96 7.14
C LEU A 100 4.24 5.63 8.26
N ASP A 101 5.01 4.54 8.13
CA ASP A 101 6.03 4.17 9.12
C ASP A 101 7.13 5.25 9.20
N GLU A 102 7.57 5.80 8.06
CA GLU A 102 8.54 6.91 8.02
C GLU A 102 8.00 8.15 8.77
N ILE A 103 6.74 8.50 8.54
CA ILE A 103 6.09 9.63 9.23
C ILE A 103 5.97 9.36 10.73
N GLU A 104 5.50 8.17 11.10
CA GLU A 104 5.30 7.82 12.51
C GLU A 104 6.62 7.71 13.26
N PHE A 105 7.65 7.14 12.65
CA PHE A 105 8.99 7.06 13.23
C PHE A 105 9.57 8.45 13.51
N SER A 106 9.40 9.37 12.56
CA SER A 106 9.98 10.72 12.66
C SER A 106 9.20 11.67 13.58
N LEU A 107 7.86 11.56 13.59
CA LEU A 107 6.99 12.53 14.27
C LEU A 107 6.20 11.95 15.47
N GLY A 108 6.30 10.65 15.73
CA GLY A 108 5.58 9.97 16.81
C GLY A 108 4.06 9.93 16.63
N ARG A 109 3.54 10.22 15.43
CA ARG A 109 2.10 10.26 15.14
C ARG A 109 1.77 9.79 13.74
N ARG A 110 0.55 9.31 13.57
CA ARG A 110 0.03 8.84 12.28
C ARG A 110 -0.75 9.93 11.56
N VAL A 111 -0.81 9.82 10.24
CA VAL A 111 -1.64 10.64 9.36
C VAL A 111 -2.38 9.73 8.39
N GLY A 112 -3.59 10.09 8.00
CA GLY A 112 -4.33 9.32 6.99
C GLY A 112 -3.88 9.65 5.56
N LEU A 113 -3.87 8.64 4.69
CA LEU A 113 -3.45 8.76 3.28
C LEU A 113 -4.19 9.91 2.55
N ASN A 114 -5.51 10.01 2.76
CA ASN A 114 -6.32 11.05 2.12
C ASN A 114 -5.92 12.48 2.52
N ILE A 115 -5.63 12.70 3.81
CA ILE A 115 -5.23 14.04 4.31
C ILE A 115 -3.81 14.36 3.81
N LEU A 116 -2.91 13.37 3.85
CA LEU A 116 -1.55 13.53 3.34
C LEU A 116 -1.56 13.87 1.84
N ALA A 117 -2.39 13.19 1.06
CA ALA A 117 -2.55 13.47 -0.37
C ALA A 117 -3.08 14.87 -0.64
N LYS A 118 -4.10 15.31 0.09
CA LYS A 118 -4.64 16.69 -0.04
C LYS A 118 -3.56 17.72 0.23
N THR A 119 -2.75 17.53 1.25
CA THR A 119 -1.69 18.47 1.64
C THR A 119 -0.58 18.55 0.59
N ASN A 120 -0.21 17.43 -0.03
CA ASN A 120 0.95 17.36 -0.91
C ASN A 120 0.63 17.41 -2.40
N LEU A 121 -0.50 16.81 -2.80
CA LEU A 121 -0.88 16.67 -4.21
C LEU A 121 -2.03 17.61 -4.62
N GLY A 122 -2.66 18.29 -3.65
CA GLY A 122 -3.80 19.17 -3.89
C GLY A 122 -5.13 18.42 -4.14
N PHE A 123 -5.13 17.11 -4.16
CA PHE A 123 -6.32 16.26 -4.30
C PHE A 123 -6.25 15.08 -3.33
N GLY A 124 -7.40 14.56 -2.97
CA GLY A 124 -7.55 13.37 -2.13
C GLY A 124 -8.68 12.51 -2.65
N LYS A 125 -9.06 11.47 -1.89
CA LYS A 125 -10.19 10.61 -2.25
C LYS A 125 -11.44 11.46 -2.51
N SER A 126 -12.08 11.27 -3.66
CA SER A 126 -13.37 11.86 -3.98
C SER A 126 -14.49 10.99 -3.37
N GLY A 127 -15.29 11.57 -2.47
CA GLY A 127 -16.51 10.96 -1.97
C GLY A 127 -16.45 10.46 -0.52
N LYS A 128 -17.61 10.10 0.02
CA LYS A 128 -17.74 9.39 1.31
C LYS A 128 -17.10 8.01 1.13
N SER A 129 -16.13 7.71 1.96
CA SER A 129 -15.49 6.41 2.04
C SER A 129 -16.56 5.36 2.38
N LEU A 130 -17.07 4.65 1.37
CA LEU A 130 -17.64 3.34 1.61
C LEU A 130 -16.45 2.47 2.00
N GLU A 131 -16.55 1.79 3.11
CA GLU A 131 -15.52 0.84 3.50
C GLU A 131 -15.43 -0.26 2.44
N ALA A 132 -14.23 -0.69 2.07
CA ALA A 132 -14.00 -1.71 1.05
C ALA A 132 -14.80 -3.01 1.31
N PRO A 133 -14.96 -3.49 2.57
CA PRO A 133 -15.82 -4.62 2.87
C PRO A 133 -17.27 -4.42 2.43
N ASP A 134 -17.81 -3.21 2.54
CA ASP A 134 -19.17 -2.90 2.11
C ASP A 134 -19.34 -2.92 0.60
N LEU A 135 -18.33 -2.41 -0.14
CA LEU A 135 -18.31 -2.51 -1.61
C LEU A 135 -18.31 -3.97 -2.05
N TYR A 136 -17.47 -4.79 -1.42
CA TYR A 136 -17.39 -6.21 -1.70
C TYR A 136 -18.72 -6.93 -1.43
N ARG A 137 -19.33 -6.73 -0.24
CA ARG A 137 -20.60 -7.35 0.15
C ARG A 137 -21.77 -6.98 -0.76
N LYS A 138 -21.73 -5.75 -1.30
CA LYS A 138 -22.75 -5.25 -2.25
C LYS A 138 -22.48 -5.70 -3.69
N GLY A 139 -21.44 -6.48 -3.94
CA GLY A 139 -21.06 -6.92 -5.29
C GLY A 139 -20.55 -5.78 -6.18
N LYS A 140 -20.16 -4.63 -5.61
CA LYS A 140 -19.66 -3.46 -6.34
C LYS A 140 -18.18 -3.59 -6.64
N LEU A 141 -17.80 -4.65 -7.36
CA LEU A 141 -16.41 -5.04 -7.56
C LEU A 141 -15.60 -4.01 -8.38
N GLU A 142 -16.21 -3.35 -9.36
CA GLU A 142 -15.54 -2.29 -10.13
C GLU A 142 -15.30 -1.04 -9.27
N GLU A 143 -16.23 -0.68 -8.37
CA GLU A 143 -16.04 0.42 -7.43
C GLU A 143 -14.90 0.08 -6.43
N LEU A 144 -14.87 -1.16 -5.92
CA LEU A 144 -13.80 -1.67 -5.05
C LEU A 144 -12.43 -1.62 -5.75
N LYS A 145 -12.37 -2.07 -7.01
CA LYS A 145 -11.15 -2.01 -7.82
C LYS A 145 -10.67 -0.58 -8.02
N ASN A 146 -11.56 0.32 -8.39
CA ASN A 146 -11.22 1.72 -8.57
C ASN A 146 -10.75 2.37 -7.26
N TYR A 147 -11.35 1.98 -6.13
CA TYR A 147 -10.97 2.43 -4.79
C TYR A 147 -9.53 2.01 -4.46
N CYS A 148 -9.22 0.72 -4.52
CA CYS A 148 -7.89 0.18 -4.24
C CYS A 148 -6.83 0.75 -5.22
N LEU A 149 -7.09 0.76 -6.53
CA LEU A 149 -6.13 1.32 -7.50
C LEU A 149 -5.92 2.82 -7.34
N ASN A 150 -6.92 3.56 -6.82
CA ASN A 150 -6.73 4.97 -6.48
C ASN A 150 -5.79 5.13 -5.27
N ASP A 151 -5.86 4.24 -4.27
CA ASP A 151 -4.94 4.28 -3.14
C ASP A 151 -3.51 3.92 -3.56
N VAL A 152 -3.34 2.92 -4.44
CA VAL A 152 -2.06 2.64 -5.10
C VAL A 152 -1.54 3.87 -5.85
N LYS A 153 -2.39 4.55 -6.62
CA LYS A 153 -2.01 5.75 -7.39
C LYS A 153 -1.59 6.90 -6.46
N ILE A 154 -2.37 7.18 -5.43
CA ILE A 154 -2.05 8.24 -4.46
C ILE A 154 -0.71 7.94 -3.78
N THR A 155 -0.50 6.71 -3.34
CA THR A 155 0.74 6.27 -2.69
C THR A 155 1.93 6.40 -3.64
N LYS A 156 1.78 6.00 -4.91
CA LYS A 156 2.77 6.20 -5.97
C LYS A 156 3.11 7.69 -6.13
N ASP A 157 2.10 8.53 -6.28
CA ASP A 157 2.29 9.97 -6.53
C ASP A 157 2.98 10.66 -5.33
N LEU A 158 2.65 10.27 -4.09
CA LEU A 158 3.35 10.74 -2.89
C LEU A 158 4.82 10.29 -2.85
N TYR A 159 5.09 9.03 -3.18
CA TYR A 159 6.45 8.52 -3.26
C TYR A 159 7.28 9.26 -4.33
N GLU A 160 6.73 9.47 -5.52
CA GLU A 160 7.38 10.22 -6.60
C GLU A 160 7.67 11.66 -6.19
N LEU A 161 6.70 12.31 -5.53
CA LEU A 161 6.87 13.66 -5.02
C LEU A 161 8.00 13.72 -3.99
N ALA A 162 7.98 12.81 -3.00
CA ALA A 162 9.01 12.73 -1.97
C ALA A 162 10.39 12.44 -2.59
N LYS A 163 10.48 11.53 -3.56
CA LYS A 163 11.70 11.23 -4.30
C LYS A 163 12.24 12.44 -5.06
N LYS A 164 11.35 13.25 -5.66
CA LYS A 164 11.72 14.42 -6.45
C LYS A 164 12.22 15.59 -5.61
N GLN A 165 11.58 15.87 -4.48
CA GLN A 165 11.85 17.06 -3.68
C GLN A 165 12.57 16.78 -2.34
N GLY A 166 12.71 15.51 -1.96
CA GLY A 166 13.38 15.07 -0.73
C GLY A 166 12.53 15.18 0.54
N TYR A 167 11.27 15.55 0.46
CA TYR A 167 10.40 15.72 1.63
C TYR A 167 8.92 15.56 1.32
N LEU A 168 8.10 15.42 2.37
CA LEU A 168 6.65 15.60 2.33
C LEU A 168 6.22 16.66 3.35
N MET A 169 5.12 17.34 3.05
CA MET A 169 4.44 18.25 3.97
C MET A 169 3.43 17.46 4.80
N ILE A 170 3.62 17.41 6.11
CA ILE A 170 2.79 16.60 7.01
C ILE A 170 1.77 17.49 7.70
N PRO A 171 0.46 17.29 7.46
CA PRO A 171 -0.59 18.11 8.07
C PRO A 171 -0.55 17.97 9.59
N GLN A 172 -0.83 19.05 10.29
CA GLN A 172 -0.94 19.07 11.74
C GLN A 172 -2.42 19.09 12.16
N LYS A 173 -2.69 18.56 13.36
CA LYS A 173 -4.01 18.69 13.97
C LYS A 173 -4.12 20.08 14.56
N ASP A 174 -5.20 20.78 14.26
CA ASP A 174 -5.53 22.12 14.82
C ASP A 174 -4.54 23.24 14.45
N ILE A 175 -3.67 23.04 13.46
CA ILE A 175 -2.71 24.03 12.94
C ILE A 175 -2.75 23.97 11.41
N ASP A 176 -2.98 25.11 10.75
CA ASP A 176 -3.09 25.17 9.28
C ASP A 176 -1.76 24.97 8.56
N GLU A 177 -0.63 25.26 9.22
CA GLU A 177 0.69 25.09 8.62
C GLU A 177 1.18 23.65 8.76
N PRO A 178 1.45 22.93 7.63
CA PRO A 178 2.00 21.60 7.68
C PRO A 178 3.49 21.63 8.05
N ILE A 179 3.98 20.53 8.65
CA ILE A 179 5.40 20.33 8.95
C ILE A 179 6.11 19.76 7.73
N LYS A 180 7.23 20.33 7.32
CA LYS A 180 8.14 19.74 6.35
C LYS A 180 8.87 18.56 7.01
N LEU A 181 8.70 17.35 6.46
CA LEU A 181 9.42 16.16 6.87
C LEU A 181 10.34 15.71 5.75
N GLU A 182 11.64 15.73 5.99
CA GLU A 182 12.63 15.17 5.06
C GLU A 182 12.43 13.64 4.98
N MET A 183 12.40 13.13 3.75
CA MET A 183 12.18 11.71 3.46
C MET A 183 13.45 11.12 2.86
N ASP A 184 14.17 10.30 3.62
CA ASP A 184 15.38 9.63 3.10
C ASP A 184 15.02 8.40 2.24
N ILE A 185 14.18 8.63 1.23
CA ILE A 185 13.72 7.58 0.31
C ILE A 185 14.87 7.06 -0.58
N LEU A 186 15.93 7.87 -0.77
CA LEU A 186 17.08 7.52 -1.61
C LEU A 186 18.03 6.53 -0.94
N SER A 187 17.97 6.36 0.38
CA SER A 187 18.80 5.38 1.12
C SER A 187 18.33 3.94 0.88
N TYR A 188 17.10 3.74 0.43
CA TYR A 188 16.61 2.41 0.08
C TYR A 188 17.23 1.91 -1.23
N PRO A 189 17.52 0.60 -1.36
CA PRO A 189 18.15 0.06 -2.55
C PRO A 189 17.30 0.40 -3.78
N GLN A 190 17.82 1.35 -4.56
CA GLN A 190 17.22 1.73 -5.84
C GLN A 190 17.48 0.61 -6.82
N THR A 191 16.45 0.07 -7.43
CA THR A 191 16.63 -0.78 -8.60
C THR A 191 17.26 0.10 -9.68
N ILE A 192 18.54 -0.15 -9.98
CA ILE A 192 19.25 0.58 -11.04
C ILE A 192 18.53 0.22 -12.34
N ILE A 193 17.74 1.17 -12.85
CA ILE A 193 17.21 1.11 -14.21
C ILE A 193 18.39 1.50 -15.09
N ALA A 194 19.08 0.50 -15.62
CA ALA A 194 20.13 0.68 -16.62
C ALA A 194 19.50 0.67 -18.01
#